data_baecb3f027a1e322339f2e401e374ade
#
_entry.id   baecb3f027a1e322339f2e401e374ade
#
_cell.length_a   1.000
_cell.length_b   1.000
_cell.length_c   1.000
_cell.angle_alpha   90.00
_cell.angle_beta   90.00
_cell.angle_gamma   90.00
#
_symmetry.space_group_name_H-M   'P 1'
#
loop_
_entity.id
_entity.type
_entity.pdbx_description
1 polymer ?
#
loop_
_entity_poly.entity_id
_entity_poly.type
_entity_poly.pdbx_seq_one_letter_code
_entity_poly.pdbx_strand_id
1 'polypeptide(L)'
;EIMPSLVGSEMCIRDRINKINMDNESLYPILLLTTAFFTFSATTLCKGNGYLAVYIAGLVVGNAKIVHKKSMGTFFDGFAWLWQIVMFLTLGLLVNPHELLPVAPVGLLVGVFMILIARPATIFLCLLPFKNFTTKGKLYISWVGLRGAVPIIFATYPWIAGVDHGGMIFNIVFFITILSLLIQGTTVTQAAKWLGLVDKPERKDVFGIELLSLIHISE
;
A
#
# COMPACT_ATOMS: atom_id res chain seq x y z
N GLU A 1 -2.75 -24.86 12.78
CA GLU A 1 -3.84 -24.79 13.79
C GLU A 1 -4.18 -23.36 14.26
N ILE A 2 -3.37 -22.33 13.93
CA ILE A 2 -3.59 -20.93 14.37
C ILE A 2 -4.58 -20.19 13.46
N MET A 3 -4.74 -20.59 12.20
CA MET A 3 -5.64 -19.94 11.23
C MET A 3 -7.13 -19.95 11.62
N PRO A 4 -7.73 -21.04 12.12
CA PRO A 4 -9.16 -21.04 12.46
C PRO A 4 -9.53 -20.12 13.62
N SER A 5 -8.61 -19.93 14.57
CA SER A 5 -8.84 -19.07 15.75
C SER A 5 -8.80 -17.57 15.39
N LEU A 6 -7.96 -17.17 14.44
CA LEU A 6 -7.89 -15.80 13.92
C LEU A 6 -9.15 -15.43 13.14
N VAL A 7 -9.63 -16.32 12.25
CA VAL A 7 -10.90 -16.11 11.51
C VAL A 7 -12.10 -16.02 12.44
N GLY A 8 -12.12 -16.82 13.51
CA GLY A 8 -13.19 -16.75 14.52
C GLY A 8 -13.22 -15.43 15.28
N SER A 9 -12.06 -14.90 15.68
CA SER A 9 -11.97 -13.59 16.36
C SER A 9 -12.39 -12.43 15.46
N GLU A 10 -12.12 -12.50 14.17
CA GLU A 10 -12.47 -11.47 13.19
C GLU A 10 -13.98 -11.43 12.88
N MET A 11 -14.67 -12.59 12.84
CA MET A 11 -16.12 -12.62 12.75
C MET A 11 -16.78 -12.00 13.98
N CYS A 12 -16.24 -12.24 15.17
CA CYS A 12 -16.70 -11.61 16.41
C CYS A 12 -16.50 -10.08 16.40
N ILE A 13 -15.41 -9.58 15.84
CA ILE A 13 -15.14 -8.15 15.71
C ILE A 13 -16.18 -7.51 14.79
N ARG A 14 -16.45 -8.10 13.63
CA ARG A 14 -17.46 -7.61 12.68
C ARG A 14 -18.85 -7.53 13.31
N ASP A 15 -19.27 -8.60 13.98
CA ASP A 15 -20.61 -8.67 14.57
C ASP A 15 -20.74 -7.72 15.75
N ARG A 16 -19.69 -7.50 16.52
CA ARG A 16 -19.66 -6.49 17.59
C ARG A 16 -19.71 -5.08 17.05
N ILE A 17 -18.93 -4.74 16.00
CA ILE A 17 -18.96 -3.41 15.37
C ILE A 17 -20.36 -3.09 14.85
N ASN A 18 -21.03 -4.03 14.20
CA ASN A 18 -22.39 -3.83 13.69
C ASN A 18 -23.46 -3.79 14.81
N LYS A 19 -23.18 -4.36 15.98
CA LYS A 19 -24.10 -4.39 17.12
C LYS A 19 -23.94 -3.19 18.07
N ILE A 20 -22.77 -2.53 18.02
CA ILE A 20 -22.49 -1.29 18.75
C ILE A 20 -23.06 -0.14 17.94
N ASN A 21 -24.29 0.28 18.26
CA ASN A 21 -24.90 1.48 17.71
C ASN A 21 -24.28 2.68 18.42
N MET A 22 -23.23 3.27 17.84
CA MET A 22 -22.61 4.47 18.40
C MET A 22 -23.25 5.70 17.79
N ASP A 23 -23.65 6.65 18.63
CA ASP A 23 -24.24 7.91 18.21
C ASP A 23 -23.26 8.79 17.37
N ASN A 24 -21.95 8.55 17.49
CA ASN A 24 -20.90 9.26 16.76
C ASN A 24 -20.24 8.38 15.69
N GLU A 25 -20.45 8.71 14.43
CA GLU A 25 -19.82 8.02 13.29
C GLU A 25 -18.28 8.03 13.31
N SER A 26 -17.68 9.05 13.90
CA SER A 26 -16.22 9.23 13.99
C SER A 26 -15.52 8.18 14.89
N LEU A 27 -16.26 7.49 15.75
CA LEU A 27 -15.70 6.48 16.65
C LEU A 27 -15.44 5.13 15.94
N TYR A 28 -16.13 4.84 14.85
CA TYR A 28 -15.95 3.59 14.10
C TYR A 28 -14.53 3.42 13.51
N PRO A 29 -13.92 4.45 12.88
CA PRO A 29 -12.54 4.35 12.41
C PRO A 29 -11.54 4.11 13.55
N ILE A 30 -11.74 4.77 14.69
CA ILE A 30 -10.85 4.63 15.86
C ILE A 30 -10.94 3.21 16.43
N LEU A 31 -12.15 2.66 16.52
CA LEU A 31 -12.37 1.29 16.99
C LEU A 31 -11.70 0.28 16.05
N LEU A 32 -11.81 0.49 14.73
CA LEU A 32 -11.14 -0.36 13.75
C LEU A 32 -9.61 -0.26 13.86
N LEU A 33 -9.08 0.95 14.07
CA LEU A 33 -7.65 1.17 14.28
C LEU A 33 -7.16 0.44 15.54
N THR A 34 -7.91 0.55 16.64
CA THR A 34 -7.60 -0.15 17.90
C THR A 34 -7.61 -1.66 17.72
N THR A 35 -8.57 -2.20 16.98
CA THR A 35 -8.61 -3.65 16.68
C THR A 35 -7.44 -4.10 15.80
N ALA A 36 -6.99 -3.27 14.86
CA ALA A 36 -5.80 -3.55 14.05
C ALA A 36 -4.53 -3.64 14.91
N PHE A 37 -4.32 -2.68 15.81
CA PHE A 37 -3.19 -2.72 16.76
C PHE A 37 -3.28 -3.89 17.72
N PHE A 38 -4.49 -4.21 18.21
CA PHE A 38 -4.69 -5.37 19.08
C PHE A 38 -4.35 -6.68 18.34
N THR A 39 -4.82 -6.84 17.10
CA THR A 39 -4.53 -8.01 16.26
C THR A 39 -3.02 -8.16 16.02
N PHE A 40 -2.34 -7.05 15.71
CA PHE A 40 -0.89 -7.03 15.54
C PHE A 40 -0.16 -7.49 16.80
N SER A 41 -0.49 -6.88 17.95
CA SER A 41 0.16 -7.17 19.24
C SER A 41 -0.09 -8.59 19.69
N ALA A 42 -1.35 -9.07 19.62
CA ALA A 42 -1.73 -10.43 20.02
C ALA A 42 -1.00 -11.47 19.16
N THR A 43 -0.92 -11.26 17.84
CA THR A 43 -0.23 -12.19 16.94
C THR A 43 1.28 -12.20 17.19
N THR A 44 1.87 -11.04 17.46
CA THR A 44 3.31 -10.93 17.76
C THR A 44 3.65 -11.60 19.10
N LEU A 45 2.79 -11.50 20.12
CA LEU A 45 2.92 -12.23 21.39
C LEU A 45 2.89 -13.75 21.19
N CYS A 46 2.06 -14.22 20.26
CA CYS A 46 2.00 -15.64 19.87
C CYS A 46 3.16 -16.06 18.95
N LYS A 47 4.20 -15.22 18.77
CA LYS A 47 5.34 -15.45 17.86
C LYS A 47 4.92 -15.63 16.39
N GLY A 48 3.76 -15.10 15.99
CA GLY A 48 3.28 -15.06 14.61
C GLY A 48 3.68 -13.77 13.91
N ASN A 49 3.41 -13.71 12.59
CA ASN A 49 3.63 -12.49 11.81
C ASN A 49 2.46 -11.52 11.94
N GLY A 50 2.62 -10.46 12.76
CA GLY A 50 1.60 -9.45 13.02
C GLY A 50 1.18 -8.67 11.76
N TYR A 51 2.09 -8.42 10.82
CA TYR A 51 1.76 -7.72 9.56
C TYR A 51 0.82 -8.54 8.68
N LEU A 52 1.08 -9.85 8.57
CA LEU A 52 0.22 -10.74 7.81
C LEU A 52 -1.17 -10.86 8.45
N ALA A 53 -1.23 -10.91 9.78
CA ALA A 53 -2.50 -10.98 10.53
C ALA A 53 -3.36 -9.74 10.28
N VAL A 54 -2.79 -8.54 10.39
CA VAL A 54 -3.49 -7.28 10.12
C VAL A 54 -3.92 -7.18 8.65
N TYR A 55 -3.11 -7.67 7.72
CA TYR A 55 -3.47 -7.70 6.30
C TYR A 55 -4.70 -8.59 6.05
N ILE A 56 -4.72 -9.80 6.61
CA ILE A 56 -5.86 -10.73 6.49
C ILE A 56 -7.10 -10.12 7.16
N ALA A 57 -6.95 -9.54 8.37
CA ALA A 57 -8.03 -8.85 9.05
C ALA A 57 -8.63 -7.73 8.19
N GLY A 58 -7.76 -6.92 7.57
CA GLY A 58 -8.16 -5.87 6.64
C GLY A 58 -8.93 -6.40 5.41
N LEU A 59 -8.55 -7.54 4.85
CA LEU A 59 -9.27 -8.18 3.75
C LEU A 59 -10.67 -8.64 4.18
N VAL A 60 -10.80 -9.25 5.36
CA VAL A 60 -12.10 -9.72 5.89
C VAL A 60 -13.02 -8.53 6.15
N VAL A 61 -12.52 -7.52 6.84
CA VAL A 61 -13.27 -6.29 7.16
C VAL A 61 -13.63 -5.53 5.87
N GLY A 62 -12.71 -5.42 4.93
CA GLY A 62 -12.92 -4.74 3.64
C GLY A 62 -14.00 -5.39 2.77
N ASN A 63 -14.13 -6.72 2.81
CA ASN A 63 -15.17 -7.46 2.09
C ASN A 63 -16.51 -7.55 2.85
N ALA A 64 -16.52 -7.22 4.15
CA ALA A 64 -17.74 -7.26 4.95
C ALA A 64 -18.65 -6.06 4.65
N LYS A 65 -19.96 -6.26 4.81
CA LYS A 65 -20.94 -5.17 4.80
C LYS A 65 -20.93 -4.51 6.18
N ILE A 66 -20.20 -3.40 6.30
CA ILE A 66 -20.06 -2.66 7.55
C ILE A 66 -20.81 -1.33 7.41
N VAL A 67 -21.45 -0.90 8.50
CA VAL A 67 -22.09 0.41 8.62
C VAL A 67 -21.02 1.50 8.45
N HIS A 68 -21.36 2.60 7.74
CA HIS A 68 -20.47 3.75 7.50
C HIS A 68 -19.13 3.43 6.78
N LYS A 69 -19.10 2.38 5.93
CA LYS A 69 -17.89 1.95 5.19
C LYS A 69 -17.22 3.09 4.42
N LYS A 70 -17.99 4.02 3.84
CA LYS A 70 -17.46 5.15 3.08
C LYS A 70 -16.71 6.15 3.97
N SER A 71 -17.27 6.48 5.13
CA SER A 71 -16.64 7.38 6.11
C SER A 71 -15.33 6.77 6.65
N MET A 72 -15.36 5.48 6.97
CA MET A 72 -14.14 4.75 7.39
C MET A 72 -13.07 4.75 6.29
N GLY A 73 -13.44 4.50 5.03
CA GLY A 73 -12.50 4.55 3.91
C GLY A 73 -11.79 5.90 3.82
N THR A 74 -12.54 6.99 3.84
CA THR A 74 -11.97 8.35 3.77
C THR A 74 -11.03 8.65 4.93
N PHE A 75 -11.37 8.20 6.15
CA PHE A 75 -10.49 8.35 7.32
C PHE A 75 -9.18 7.58 7.14
N PHE A 76 -9.26 6.30 6.75
CA PHE A 76 -8.07 5.48 6.57
C PHE A 76 -7.19 5.94 5.42
N ASP A 77 -7.76 6.47 4.34
CA ASP A 77 -7.00 7.05 3.24
C ASP A 77 -6.19 8.25 3.73
N GLY A 78 -6.81 9.20 4.45
CA GLY A 78 -6.11 10.36 5.02
C GLY A 78 -5.06 9.94 6.05
N PHE A 79 -5.39 8.98 6.92
CA PHE A 79 -4.48 8.45 7.93
C PHE A 79 -3.27 7.73 7.30
N ALA A 80 -3.48 6.95 6.25
CA ALA A 80 -2.40 6.29 5.51
C ALA A 80 -1.45 7.30 4.86
N TRP A 81 -1.96 8.38 4.25
CA TRP A 81 -1.16 9.47 3.72
C TRP A 81 -0.29 10.14 4.79
N LEU A 82 -0.87 10.45 5.93
CA LEU A 82 -0.16 11.07 7.04
C LEU A 82 0.99 10.17 7.54
N TRP A 83 0.69 8.90 7.81
CA TRP A 83 1.70 7.94 8.25
C TRP A 83 2.77 7.67 7.20
N GLN A 84 2.42 7.70 5.94
CA GLN A 84 3.39 7.55 4.85
C GLN A 84 4.39 8.70 4.85
N ILE A 85 3.93 9.95 5.05
CA ILE A 85 4.82 11.11 5.15
C ILE A 85 5.74 10.99 6.37
N VAL A 86 5.18 10.71 7.56
CA VAL A 86 5.95 10.54 8.79
C VAL A 86 7.01 9.46 8.65
N MET A 87 6.65 8.34 8.04
CA MET A 87 7.55 7.21 7.85
C MET A 87 8.69 7.55 6.88
N PHE A 88 8.42 8.15 5.73
CA PHE A 88 9.48 8.56 4.81
C PHE A 88 10.41 9.62 5.41
N LEU A 89 9.85 10.55 6.20
CA LEU A 89 10.64 11.53 6.94
C LEU A 89 11.57 10.83 7.93
N THR A 90 11.03 9.92 8.75
CA THR A 90 11.81 9.19 9.75
C THR A 90 12.90 8.33 9.11
N LEU A 91 12.57 7.62 8.04
CA LEU A 91 13.53 6.82 7.29
C LEU A 91 14.61 7.68 6.62
N GLY A 92 14.23 8.86 6.11
CA GLY A 92 15.19 9.80 5.54
C GLY A 92 16.19 10.35 6.57
N LEU A 93 15.73 10.58 7.81
CA LEU A 93 16.60 11.02 8.91
C LEU A 93 17.52 9.90 9.44
N LEU A 94 17.10 8.64 9.29
CA LEU A 94 17.87 7.48 9.75
C LEU A 94 19.06 7.18 8.83
N VAL A 95 19.02 7.61 7.59
CA VAL A 95 20.04 7.29 6.58
C VAL A 95 21.23 8.22 6.69
N ASN A 96 22.43 7.64 6.73
CA ASN A 96 23.69 8.37 6.67
C ASN A 96 24.16 8.50 5.21
N PRO A 97 24.20 9.69 4.61
CA PRO A 97 24.60 9.88 3.21
C PRO A 97 26.01 9.36 2.90
N HIS A 98 26.93 9.42 3.85
CA HIS A 98 28.30 8.94 3.68
C HIS A 98 28.38 7.42 3.46
N GLU A 99 27.47 6.68 4.06
CA GLU A 99 27.39 5.23 3.91
C GLU A 99 26.64 4.78 2.64
N LEU A 100 25.85 5.71 2.07
CA LEU A 100 25.14 5.45 0.81
C LEU A 100 26.07 5.50 -0.41
N LEU A 101 27.05 6.39 -0.41
CA LEU A 101 27.97 6.58 -1.53
C LEU A 101 28.73 5.32 -1.96
N PRO A 102 29.35 4.56 -1.04
CA PRO A 102 30.07 3.33 -1.42
C PRO A 102 29.14 2.23 -1.92
N VAL A 103 27.87 2.25 -1.51
CA VAL A 103 26.85 1.24 -1.87
C VAL A 103 26.11 1.63 -3.15
N ALA A 104 26.18 2.90 -3.55
CA ALA A 104 25.47 3.44 -4.72
C ALA A 104 25.71 2.67 -6.03
N PRO A 105 26.93 2.27 -6.43
CA PRO A 105 27.12 1.55 -7.70
C PRO A 105 26.45 0.18 -7.69
N VAL A 106 26.51 -0.56 -6.59
CA VAL A 106 25.84 -1.85 -6.45
C VAL A 106 24.32 -1.67 -6.41
N GLY A 107 23.84 -0.69 -5.65
CA GLY A 107 22.43 -0.35 -5.56
C GLY A 107 21.85 0.08 -6.91
N LEU A 108 22.60 0.85 -7.69
CA LEU A 108 22.21 1.28 -9.04
C LEU A 108 22.10 0.08 -9.98
N LEU A 109 23.10 -0.79 -10.02
CA LEU A 109 23.12 -1.97 -10.87
C LEU A 109 21.93 -2.89 -10.55
N VAL A 110 21.75 -3.22 -9.27
CA VAL A 110 20.64 -4.07 -8.81
C VAL A 110 19.30 -3.38 -9.06
N GLY A 111 19.18 -2.08 -8.80
CA GLY A 111 17.96 -1.31 -9.00
C GLY A 111 17.53 -1.27 -10.47
N VAL A 112 18.46 -0.99 -11.38
CA VAL A 112 18.21 -0.98 -12.82
C VAL A 112 17.85 -2.38 -13.33
N PHE A 113 18.58 -3.40 -12.91
CA PHE A 113 18.25 -4.80 -13.22
C PHE A 113 16.84 -5.16 -12.78
N MET A 114 16.47 -4.77 -11.56
CA MET A 114 15.14 -5.07 -11.03
C MET A 114 14.03 -4.32 -11.75
N ILE A 115 14.25 -3.08 -12.17
CA ILE A 115 13.24 -2.27 -12.88
C ILE A 115 13.08 -2.75 -14.32
N LEU A 116 14.19 -3.00 -15.03
CA LEU A 116 14.15 -3.25 -16.47
C LEU A 116 13.99 -4.73 -16.83
N ILE A 117 14.46 -5.65 -16.01
CA ILE A 117 14.49 -7.08 -16.33
C ILE A 117 13.59 -7.89 -15.41
N ALA A 118 13.82 -7.83 -14.10
CA ALA A 118 13.13 -8.71 -13.16
C ALA A 118 11.61 -8.44 -13.13
N ARG A 119 11.20 -7.18 -13.12
CA ARG A 119 9.79 -6.81 -13.09
C ARG A 119 9.04 -7.16 -14.38
N PRO A 120 9.48 -6.73 -15.57
CA PRO A 120 8.82 -7.18 -16.79
C PRO A 120 8.75 -8.69 -16.90
N ALA A 121 9.84 -9.40 -16.64
CA ALA A 121 9.86 -10.86 -16.67
C ALA A 121 8.79 -11.48 -15.75
N THR A 122 8.71 -11.01 -14.51
CA THR A 122 7.71 -11.50 -13.54
C THR A 122 6.29 -11.22 -14.00
N ILE A 123 5.98 -9.99 -14.45
CA ILE A 123 4.64 -9.62 -14.89
C ILE A 123 4.23 -10.38 -16.14
N PHE A 124 5.13 -10.50 -17.12
CA PHE A 124 4.84 -11.29 -18.32
C PHE A 124 4.62 -12.77 -17.99
N LEU A 125 5.43 -13.35 -17.12
CA LEU A 125 5.28 -14.74 -16.68
C LEU A 125 3.96 -14.97 -15.92
N CYS A 126 3.65 -14.11 -14.94
CA CYS A 126 2.42 -14.23 -14.14
C CYS A 126 1.14 -14.00 -14.96
N LEU A 127 1.17 -13.08 -15.93
CA LEU A 127 0.03 -12.78 -16.78
C LEU A 127 -0.04 -13.62 -18.07
N LEU A 128 0.84 -14.61 -18.23
CA LEU A 128 0.84 -15.53 -19.36
C LEU A 128 -0.49 -16.30 -19.51
N PRO A 129 -1.08 -16.84 -18.41
CA PRO A 129 -2.35 -17.54 -18.49
C PRO A 129 -3.56 -16.63 -18.78
N PHE A 130 -3.44 -15.32 -18.55
CA PHE A 130 -4.53 -14.37 -18.75
C PHE A 130 -4.47 -13.72 -20.14
N LYS A 131 -5.26 -14.22 -21.08
CA LYS A 131 -5.29 -13.74 -22.48
C LYS A 131 -5.95 -12.37 -22.65
N ASN A 132 -6.69 -11.89 -21.67
CA ASN A 132 -7.49 -10.65 -21.75
C ASN A 132 -6.64 -9.37 -21.59
N PHE A 133 -5.38 -9.47 -21.18
CA PHE A 133 -4.51 -8.32 -21.01
C PHE A 133 -3.72 -7.99 -22.27
N THR A 134 -3.90 -6.78 -22.77
CA THR A 134 -3.11 -6.26 -23.90
C THR A 134 -1.63 -6.16 -23.51
N THR A 135 -0.72 -6.42 -24.44
CA THR A 135 0.73 -6.32 -24.22
C THR A 135 1.14 -4.95 -23.69
N LYS A 136 0.49 -3.87 -24.16
CA LYS A 136 0.68 -2.51 -23.65
C LYS A 136 0.30 -2.37 -22.18
N GLY A 137 -0.82 -2.99 -21.78
CA GLY A 137 -1.26 -3.04 -20.39
C GLY A 137 -0.25 -3.78 -19.49
N LYS A 138 0.26 -4.93 -19.93
CA LYS A 138 1.29 -5.69 -19.21
C LYS A 138 2.57 -4.88 -19.02
N LEU A 139 3.00 -4.17 -20.05
CA LEU A 139 4.18 -3.30 -20.00
C LEU A 139 3.97 -2.13 -19.03
N TYR A 140 2.79 -1.51 -19.05
CA TYR A 140 2.45 -0.44 -18.11
C TYR A 140 2.43 -0.92 -16.66
N ILE A 141 1.78 -2.04 -16.37
CA ILE A 141 1.75 -2.64 -15.02
C ILE A 141 3.18 -2.95 -14.54
N SER A 142 4.02 -3.45 -15.43
CA SER A 142 5.44 -3.70 -15.14
C SER A 142 6.20 -2.41 -14.77
N TRP A 143 5.91 -1.31 -15.44
CA TRP A 143 6.55 -0.02 -15.19
C TRP A 143 6.04 0.65 -13.89
N VAL A 144 4.73 0.64 -13.65
CA VAL A 144 4.07 1.29 -12.48
C VAL A 144 4.40 0.63 -11.15
N GLY A 145 5.08 -0.48 -11.14
CA GLY A 145 5.43 -1.22 -9.92
C GLY A 145 6.29 -0.42 -8.93
N LEU A 146 5.78 0.72 -8.44
CA LEU A 146 6.43 1.54 -7.43
C LEU A 146 6.73 0.72 -6.18
N ARG A 147 7.93 0.87 -5.63
CA ARG A 147 8.30 0.30 -4.35
C ARG A 147 7.90 1.26 -3.25
N GLY A 148 7.06 0.79 -2.35
CA GLY A 148 6.70 1.54 -1.16
C GLY A 148 7.73 1.38 -0.05
N ALA A 149 7.39 1.87 1.13
CA ALA A 149 8.23 1.81 2.31
C ALA A 149 8.37 0.41 2.93
N VAL A 150 7.49 -0.52 2.58
CA VAL A 150 7.49 -1.88 3.13
C VAL A 150 8.84 -2.60 2.96
N PRO A 151 9.49 -2.58 1.78
CA PRO A 151 10.83 -3.14 1.63
C PRO A 151 11.87 -2.51 2.57
N ILE A 152 11.79 -1.20 2.83
CA ILE A 152 12.71 -0.51 3.72
C ILE A 152 12.49 -0.96 5.17
N ILE A 153 11.21 -1.06 5.60
CA ILE A 153 10.87 -1.55 6.93
C ILE A 153 11.39 -2.98 7.11
N PHE A 154 11.22 -3.86 6.13
CA PHE A 154 11.77 -5.21 6.22
C PHE A 154 13.30 -5.24 6.22
N ALA A 155 13.96 -4.29 5.58
CA ALA A 155 15.42 -4.18 5.62
C ALA A 155 15.96 -3.71 6.98
N THR A 156 15.13 -3.12 7.86
CA THR A 156 15.55 -2.80 9.23
C THR A 156 15.66 -4.03 10.13
N TYR A 157 14.95 -5.11 9.85
CA TYR A 157 14.99 -6.32 10.69
C TYR A 157 16.37 -6.96 10.81
N PRO A 158 17.12 -7.22 9.73
CA PRO A 158 18.49 -7.74 9.83
C PRO A 158 19.40 -6.81 10.63
N TRP A 159 19.20 -5.49 10.50
CA TRP A 159 19.97 -4.51 11.23
C TRP A 159 19.69 -4.58 12.74
N ILE A 160 18.40 -4.59 13.14
CA ILE A 160 17.97 -4.69 14.54
C ILE A 160 18.36 -6.04 15.15
N ALA A 161 18.33 -7.10 14.36
CA ALA A 161 18.74 -8.45 14.79
C ALA A 161 20.25 -8.61 14.94
N GLY A 162 21.07 -7.60 14.62
CA GLY A 162 22.52 -7.64 14.73
C GLY A 162 23.19 -8.58 13.72
N VAL A 163 22.54 -8.84 12.58
CA VAL A 163 23.13 -9.67 11.51
C VAL A 163 24.30 -8.92 10.88
N ASP A 164 25.38 -9.64 10.60
CA ASP A 164 26.54 -9.09 9.90
C ASP A 164 26.10 -8.42 8.58
N HIS A 165 26.62 -7.20 8.36
CA HIS A 165 26.24 -6.37 7.21
C HIS A 165 24.77 -5.92 7.12
N GLY A 166 23.98 -6.02 8.22
CA GLY A 166 22.57 -5.57 8.26
C GLY A 166 22.38 -4.12 7.82
N GLY A 167 23.27 -3.22 8.25
CA GLY A 167 23.27 -1.81 7.82
C GLY A 167 23.52 -1.64 6.32
N MET A 168 24.40 -2.45 5.72
CA MET A 168 24.65 -2.43 4.28
C MET A 168 23.41 -2.87 3.49
N ILE A 169 22.72 -3.91 3.95
CA ILE A 169 21.46 -4.37 3.34
C ILE A 169 20.41 -3.26 3.39
N PHE A 170 20.26 -2.59 4.53
CA PHE A 170 19.35 -1.46 4.69
C PHE A 170 19.68 -0.33 3.69
N ASN A 171 20.94 0.09 3.60
CA ASN A 171 21.39 1.15 2.71
C ASN A 171 21.15 0.81 1.23
N ILE A 172 21.40 -0.44 0.80
CA ILE A 172 21.12 -0.91 -0.57
C ILE A 172 19.62 -0.83 -0.87
N VAL A 173 18.78 -1.39 0.00
CA VAL A 173 17.32 -1.41 -0.20
C VAL A 173 16.75 0.01 -0.21
N PHE A 174 17.23 0.87 0.68
CA PHE A 174 16.84 2.27 0.73
C PHE A 174 17.21 3.01 -0.57
N PHE A 175 18.45 2.84 -1.05
CA PHE A 175 18.91 3.44 -2.29
C PHE A 175 18.07 2.99 -3.50
N ILE A 176 17.81 1.68 -3.61
CA ILE A 176 16.98 1.13 -4.68
C ILE A 176 15.56 1.68 -4.62
N THR A 177 15.01 1.86 -3.43
CA THR A 177 13.65 2.39 -3.25
C THR A 177 13.56 3.84 -3.67
N ILE A 178 14.52 4.69 -3.27
CA ILE A 178 14.58 6.09 -3.72
C ILE A 178 14.75 6.16 -5.23
N LEU A 179 15.66 5.39 -5.80
CA LEU A 179 15.89 5.34 -7.24
C LEU A 179 14.59 4.96 -7.97
N SER A 180 13.87 3.96 -7.49
CA SER A 180 12.58 3.54 -8.04
C SER A 180 11.52 4.66 -7.95
N LEU A 181 11.42 5.32 -6.81
CA LEU A 181 10.48 6.44 -6.62
C LEU A 181 10.79 7.62 -7.53
N LEU A 182 12.06 7.98 -7.68
CA LEU A 182 12.48 9.06 -8.55
C LEU A 182 12.24 8.74 -10.04
N ILE A 183 12.64 7.57 -10.51
CA ILE A 183 12.52 7.21 -11.93
C ILE A 183 11.07 6.85 -12.26
N GLN A 184 10.49 5.92 -11.56
CA GLN A 184 9.15 5.42 -11.87
C GLN A 184 8.06 6.41 -11.45
N GLY A 185 8.18 7.04 -10.26
CA GLY A 185 7.20 7.99 -9.76
C GLY A 185 7.00 9.18 -10.69
N THR A 186 8.08 9.76 -11.22
CA THR A 186 8.02 10.89 -12.17
C THR A 186 7.53 10.49 -13.56
N THR A 187 7.80 9.27 -13.99
CA THR A 187 7.52 8.81 -15.36
C THR A 187 6.22 8.04 -15.52
N VAL A 188 5.50 7.72 -14.44
CA VAL A 188 4.21 6.97 -14.50
C VAL A 188 3.22 7.60 -15.46
N THR A 189 2.97 8.90 -15.34
CA THR A 189 2.00 9.62 -16.17
C THR A 189 2.43 9.67 -17.64
N GLN A 190 3.74 9.84 -17.88
CA GLN A 190 4.30 9.87 -19.24
C GLN A 190 4.23 8.47 -19.89
N ALA A 191 4.54 7.41 -19.13
CA ALA A 191 4.44 6.04 -19.61
C ALA A 191 2.99 5.68 -20.01
N ALA A 192 1.99 6.12 -19.23
CA ALA A 192 0.58 5.96 -19.59
C ALA A 192 0.22 6.64 -20.91
N LYS A 193 0.71 7.87 -21.12
CA LYS A 193 0.49 8.62 -22.37
C LYS A 193 1.18 7.95 -23.56
N TRP A 194 2.43 7.52 -23.42
CA TRP A 194 3.19 6.86 -24.51
C TRP A 194 2.57 5.52 -24.93
N LEU A 195 2.00 4.79 -23.97
CA LEU A 195 1.35 3.53 -24.28
C LEU A 195 -0.11 3.68 -24.78
N GLY A 196 -0.64 4.94 -24.78
CA GLY A 196 -1.99 5.24 -25.22
C GLY A 196 -3.07 4.64 -24.33
N LEU A 197 -2.80 4.49 -23.04
CA LEU A 197 -3.70 3.94 -22.03
C LEU A 197 -4.48 5.04 -21.29
N VAL A 198 -4.27 6.30 -21.64
CA VAL A 198 -5.02 7.42 -21.06
C VAL A 198 -6.30 7.56 -21.85
N ASP A 199 -7.42 7.12 -21.28
CA ASP A 199 -8.72 7.51 -21.76
C ASP A 199 -8.85 9.02 -21.64
N LYS A 200 -9.29 9.67 -22.72
CA LYS A 200 -9.70 11.08 -22.62
C LYS A 200 -10.80 11.12 -21.56
N PRO A 201 -10.68 11.98 -20.53
CA PRO A 201 -11.77 12.13 -19.59
C PRO A 201 -13.00 12.52 -20.43
N GLU A 202 -14.02 11.65 -20.49
CA GLU A 202 -15.35 12.12 -20.80
C GLU A 202 -15.59 13.25 -19.81
N ARG A 203 -15.67 14.47 -20.32
CA ARG A 203 -16.23 15.59 -19.56
C ARG A 203 -17.69 15.21 -19.29
N LYS A 204 -17.91 14.44 -18.27
CA LYS A 204 -19.19 14.45 -17.58
C LYS A 204 -19.23 15.85 -16.99
N ASP A 205 -20.05 16.69 -17.61
CA ASP A 205 -20.35 18.01 -17.11
C ASP A 205 -20.92 17.84 -15.70
N VAL A 206 -20.03 17.83 -14.71
CA VAL A 206 -20.37 17.70 -13.29
C VAL A 206 -21.25 18.89 -12.87
N PHE A 207 -21.14 20.01 -13.59
CA PHE A 207 -22.01 21.21 -13.42
C PHE A 207 -23.47 21.01 -13.84
N GLY A 208 -23.76 20.13 -14.81
CA GLY A 208 -25.14 19.91 -15.27
C GLY A 208 -25.99 19.13 -14.29
N ILE A 209 -25.42 18.22 -13.51
CA ILE A 209 -26.20 17.37 -12.59
C ILE A 209 -26.55 18.10 -11.29
N GLU A 210 -25.66 18.98 -10.80
CA GLU A 210 -25.94 19.77 -9.60
C GLU A 210 -27.02 20.83 -9.85
N LEU A 211 -27.03 21.46 -11.03
CA LEU A 211 -28.08 22.44 -11.39
C LEU A 211 -29.47 21.78 -11.54
N LEU A 212 -29.52 20.56 -12.11
CA LEU A 212 -30.78 19.82 -12.23
C LEU A 212 -31.32 19.34 -10.88
N SER A 213 -30.45 19.00 -9.92
CA SER A 213 -30.88 18.64 -8.57
C SER A 213 -31.40 19.84 -7.76
N LEU A 214 -30.83 21.02 -7.99
CA LEU A 214 -31.31 22.27 -7.35
C LEU A 214 -32.64 22.75 -7.89
N ILE A 215 -32.94 22.53 -9.18
CA ILE A 215 -34.21 22.90 -9.79
C ILE A 215 -35.35 21.99 -9.30
N HIS A 216 -35.09 20.74 -8.96
CA HIS A 216 -36.12 19.81 -8.48
C HIS A 216 -36.49 19.96 -6.99
N ILE A 217 -35.80 20.81 -6.25
CA ILE A 217 -36.08 21.10 -4.83
C ILE A 217 -36.98 22.35 -4.68
N SER A 218 -37.25 23.10 -5.78
CA SER A 218 -38.04 24.33 -5.76
C SER A 218 -39.51 24.20 -6.26
N GLU A 219 -39.97 22.95 -6.51
CA GLU A 219 -41.39 22.61 -6.70
C GLU A 219 -41.91 21.79 -5.51
#